data_2c9624a47865e0f370c1fd6f76f070f2
#
_entry.id   2c9624a47865e0f370c1fd6f76f070f2
#
_cell.length_a   1.000
_cell.length_b   1.000
_cell.length_c   1.000
_cell.angle_alpha   90.00
_cell.angle_beta   90.00
_cell.angle_gamma   90.00
#
_symmetry.space_group_name_H-M   'P 1'
#
loop_
_entity.id
_entity.type
_entity.pdbx_description
1 polymer ?
#
loop_
_entity_poly.entity_id
_entity_poly.type
_entity_poly.pdbx_seq_one_letter_code
_entity_poly.pdbx_strand_id
1 'polypeptide(L)'
;MAKVLLYNFTDSERRMAVKLCLHRLGIGCVDVAPEEQGHPLGLLLGLAGFAPGTAATAFTEEMLVMHALSSAQFSGLLDALRRSRVSVPLKAVVTDTNIAWSSERLHRELAAEHAAMSTKARSVHRC
;
A
#
# COMPACT_ATOMS: atom_id res chain seq x y z
N MET A 1 5.08 -15.49 -3.51
CA MET A 1 3.83 -15.57 -2.76
C MET A 1 3.19 -14.19 -2.64
N ALA A 2 1.91 -14.10 -2.96
CA ALA A 2 1.20 -12.81 -2.94
C ALA A 2 1.08 -12.27 -1.51
N LYS A 3 1.47 -11.02 -1.31
CA LYS A 3 1.38 -10.33 -0.02
C LYS A 3 0.97 -8.88 -0.21
N VAL A 4 0.29 -8.34 0.80
CA VAL A 4 -0.06 -6.92 0.86
C VAL A 4 0.43 -6.35 2.19
N LEU A 5 1.14 -5.23 2.11
CA LEU A 5 1.56 -4.47 3.29
C LEU A 5 0.46 -3.46 3.62
N LEU A 6 0.03 -3.43 4.87
CA LEU A 6 -1.00 -2.51 5.36
C LEU A 6 -0.36 -1.46 6.26
N TYR A 7 -0.63 -0.18 5.97
CA TYR A 7 -0.08 0.93 6.72
C TYR A 7 -1.20 1.78 7.32
N ASN A 8 -1.12 1.98 8.64
CA ASN A 8 -1.96 2.95 9.35
C ASN A 8 -3.47 2.68 9.34
N PHE A 9 -3.88 1.43 9.21
CA PHE A 9 -5.28 1.04 9.36
C PHE A 9 -5.62 0.97 10.85
N THR A 10 -5.80 2.13 11.47
CA THR A 10 -6.07 2.25 12.91
C THR A 10 -7.54 1.99 13.26
N ASP A 11 -8.44 2.17 12.29
CA ASP A 11 -9.85 1.82 12.47
C ASP A 11 -9.99 0.29 12.36
N SER A 12 -10.42 -0.35 13.43
CA SER A 12 -10.50 -1.81 13.48
C SER A 12 -11.48 -2.41 12.49
N GLU A 13 -12.58 -1.71 12.20
CA GLU A 13 -13.57 -2.19 11.21
C GLU A 13 -13.00 -2.14 9.80
N ARG A 14 -12.33 -1.05 9.43
CA ARG A 14 -11.69 -0.92 8.13
C ARG A 14 -10.60 -1.96 7.95
N ARG A 15 -9.75 -2.12 8.96
CA ARG A 15 -8.68 -3.12 8.95
C ARG A 15 -9.24 -4.53 8.77
N MET A 16 -10.27 -4.86 9.52
CA MET A 16 -10.92 -6.17 9.43
C MET A 16 -11.51 -6.41 8.03
N ALA A 17 -12.18 -5.41 7.46
CA ALA A 17 -12.77 -5.50 6.13
C ALA A 17 -11.69 -5.78 5.07
N VAL A 18 -10.57 -5.06 5.13
CA VAL A 18 -9.45 -5.26 4.19
C VAL A 18 -8.86 -6.65 4.36
N LYS A 19 -8.59 -7.07 5.59
CA LYS A 19 -8.01 -8.40 5.85
C LYS A 19 -8.92 -9.52 5.37
N LEU A 20 -10.23 -9.37 5.52
CA LEU A 20 -11.18 -10.36 5.03
C LEU A 20 -11.14 -10.47 3.50
N CYS A 21 -11.07 -9.33 2.80
CA CYS A 21 -10.91 -9.31 1.34
C CYS A 21 -9.64 -10.06 0.91
N LEU A 22 -8.52 -9.79 1.59
CA LEU A 22 -7.24 -10.44 1.29
C LEU A 22 -7.30 -11.94 1.55
N HIS A 23 -7.86 -12.33 2.68
CA HIS A 23 -7.98 -13.73 3.06
C HIS A 23 -8.78 -14.53 2.03
N ARG A 24 -9.90 -13.99 1.58
CA ARG A 24 -10.76 -14.65 0.58
C ARG A 24 -10.06 -14.84 -0.77
N LEU A 25 -9.09 -14.00 -1.08
CA LEU A 25 -8.34 -14.07 -2.32
C LEU A 25 -7.04 -14.86 -2.19
N GLY A 26 -6.76 -15.40 -1.01
CA GLY A 26 -5.52 -16.15 -0.76
C GLY A 26 -4.28 -15.27 -0.72
N ILE A 27 -4.41 -14.02 -0.34
CA ILE A 27 -3.31 -13.05 -0.28
C ILE A 27 -2.84 -12.91 1.16
N GLY A 28 -1.52 -13.03 1.39
CA GLY A 28 -0.91 -12.80 2.69
C GLY A 28 -0.96 -11.31 3.06
N CYS A 29 -0.97 -11.04 4.36
CA CYS A 29 -1.11 -9.67 4.88
C CYS A 29 -0.06 -9.41 5.96
N VAL A 30 0.56 -8.23 5.90
CA VAL A 30 1.53 -7.78 6.90
C VAL A 30 1.11 -6.39 7.37
N ASP A 31 0.87 -6.25 8.68
CA ASP A 31 0.65 -4.93 9.28
C ASP A 31 2.01 -4.30 9.55
N VAL A 32 2.26 -3.13 8.98
CA VAL A 32 3.52 -2.41 9.14
C VAL A 32 3.35 -1.38 10.25
N ALA A 33 4.15 -1.52 11.32
CA ALA A 33 4.14 -0.56 12.43
C ALA A 33 4.82 0.75 12.01
N PRO A 34 4.46 1.89 12.65
CA PRO A 34 5.08 3.18 12.31
C PRO A 34 6.61 3.16 12.37
N GLU A 35 7.18 2.49 13.34
CA GLU A 35 8.63 2.38 13.51
C GLU A 35 9.31 1.53 12.42
N GLU A 36 8.54 0.77 11.67
CA GLU A 36 9.04 -0.07 10.57
C GLU A 36 9.00 0.65 9.22
N GLN A 37 8.45 1.85 9.16
CA GLN A 37 8.28 2.56 7.88
C GLN A 37 9.59 3.02 7.24
N GLY A 38 10.69 2.96 7.97
CA GLY A 38 12.02 3.23 7.43
C GLY A 38 12.69 2.02 6.79
N HIS A 39 12.13 0.81 6.97
CA HIS A 39 12.68 -0.39 6.36
C HIS A 39 12.37 -0.46 4.86
N PRO A 40 13.27 -1.05 4.05
CA PRO A 40 12.97 -1.31 2.64
C PRO A 40 11.75 -2.21 2.48
N LEU A 41 10.99 -2.01 1.42
CA LEU A 41 9.81 -2.85 1.14
C LEU A 41 10.20 -4.33 1.09
N GLY A 42 11.32 -4.66 0.47
CA GLY A 42 11.79 -6.03 0.38
C GLY A 42 11.99 -6.68 1.75
N LEU A 43 12.48 -5.93 2.74
CA LEU A 43 12.64 -6.44 4.10
C LEU A 43 11.28 -6.74 4.74
N LEU A 44 10.33 -5.82 4.61
CA LEU A 44 8.98 -5.99 5.16
C LEU A 44 8.25 -7.18 4.53
N LEU A 45 8.56 -7.48 3.29
CA LEU A 45 8.01 -8.64 2.57
C LEU A 45 8.69 -9.95 2.95
N GLY A 46 9.76 -9.90 3.76
CA GLY A 46 10.50 -11.08 4.16
C GLY A 46 11.49 -11.59 3.12
N LEU A 47 11.90 -10.74 2.18
CA LEU A 47 12.83 -11.10 1.13
C LEU A 47 14.28 -10.92 1.61
N ALA A 48 15.17 -11.80 1.15
CA ALA A 48 16.59 -11.72 1.48
C ALA A 48 17.28 -10.56 0.75
N GLY A 49 18.37 -10.05 1.32
CA GLY A 49 19.21 -9.04 0.67
C GLY A 49 18.87 -7.61 1.02
N PHE A 50 17.98 -7.37 1.99
CA PHE A 50 17.59 -6.03 2.41
C PHE A 50 17.95 -5.81 3.88
N ALA A 51 18.60 -4.67 4.17
CA ALA A 51 19.00 -4.30 5.53
C ALA A 51 17.97 -3.38 6.18
N PRO A 52 17.81 -3.45 7.52
CA PRO A 52 16.91 -2.54 8.23
C PRO A 52 17.29 -1.07 8.02
N GLY A 53 16.28 -0.20 8.00
CA GLY A 53 16.44 1.24 7.93
C GLY A 53 15.68 1.93 9.05
N THR A 54 15.88 3.24 9.19
CA THR A 54 15.22 4.04 10.20
C THR A 54 14.35 5.11 9.53
N ALA A 55 13.10 5.23 9.97
CA ALA A 55 12.22 6.28 9.47
C ALA A 55 12.57 7.61 10.14
N ALA A 56 12.66 8.67 9.33
CA ALA A 56 12.86 10.02 9.84
C ALA A 56 11.55 10.56 10.43
N THR A 57 10.44 10.36 9.70
CA THR A 57 9.11 10.79 10.12
C THR A 57 8.08 9.78 9.62
N ALA A 58 7.35 9.16 10.51
CA ALA A 58 6.30 8.22 10.13
C ALA A 58 5.12 8.97 9.53
N PHE A 59 4.58 8.47 8.41
CA PHE A 59 3.34 9.00 7.84
C PHE A 59 2.13 8.36 8.53
N THR A 60 0.97 9.01 8.44
CA THR A 60 -0.24 8.57 9.14
C THR A 60 -1.36 8.13 8.22
N GLU A 61 -1.24 8.37 6.93
CA GLU A 61 -2.26 7.99 5.95
C GLU A 61 -2.29 6.49 5.72
N GLU A 62 -3.48 5.96 5.45
CA GLU A 62 -3.63 4.55 5.07
C GLU A 62 -3.00 4.32 3.70
N MET A 63 -2.26 3.22 3.57
CA MET A 63 -1.62 2.84 2.31
C MET A 63 -1.62 1.32 2.17
N LEU A 64 -1.83 0.85 0.95
CA LEU A 64 -1.70 -0.57 0.59
C LEU A 64 -0.55 -0.74 -0.38
N VAL A 65 0.31 -1.71 -0.12
CA VAL A 65 1.40 -2.06 -1.05
C VAL A 65 1.26 -3.53 -1.42
N MET A 66 1.10 -3.80 -2.70
CA MET A 66 0.80 -5.12 -3.24
C MET A 66 2.04 -5.76 -3.86
N HIS A 67 2.32 -7.02 -3.52
CA HIS A 67 3.47 -7.76 -4.04
C HIS A 67 3.05 -9.13 -4.57
N ALA A 68 3.45 -9.41 -5.80
CA ALA A 68 3.28 -10.73 -6.44
C ALA A 68 1.82 -11.20 -6.56
N LEU A 69 0.88 -10.27 -6.69
CA LEU A 69 -0.51 -10.62 -6.95
C LEU A 69 -0.67 -11.07 -8.41
N SER A 70 -1.47 -12.13 -8.62
CA SER A 70 -1.91 -12.46 -9.99
C SER A 70 -2.87 -11.40 -10.50
N SER A 71 -3.12 -11.38 -11.80
CA SER A 71 -4.11 -10.47 -12.40
C SER A 71 -5.49 -10.66 -11.77
N ALA A 72 -5.88 -11.90 -11.52
CA ALA A 72 -7.16 -12.21 -10.89
C ALA A 72 -7.21 -11.70 -9.44
N GLN A 73 -6.13 -11.86 -8.68
CA GLN A 73 -6.06 -11.36 -7.31
C GLN A 73 -6.10 -9.83 -7.27
N PHE A 74 -5.37 -9.19 -8.17
CA PHE A 74 -5.35 -7.73 -8.25
C PHE A 74 -6.74 -7.17 -8.55
N SER A 75 -7.38 -7.66 -9.61
CA SER A 75 -8.73 -7.22 -9.98
C SER A 75 -9.75 -7.56 -8.90
N GLY A 76 -9.65 -8.76 -8.32
CA GLY A 76 -10.53 -9.21 -7.26
C GLY A 76 -10.42 -8.35 -6.00
N LEU A 77 -9.20 -7.93 -5.66
CA LEU A 77 -8.99 -7.06 -4.50
C LEU A 77 -9.62 -5.69 -4.70
N LEU A 78 -9.40 -5.06 -5.86
CA LEU A 78 -9.98 -3.76 -6.16
C LEU A 78 -11.52 -3.82 -6.13
N ASP A 79 -12.10 -4.87 -6.71
CA ASP A 79 -13.55 -5.08 -6.69
C ASP A 79 -14.07 -5.31 -5.27
N ALA A 80 -13.38 -6.13 -4.48
CA ALA A 80 -13.79 -6.44 -3.11
C ALA A 80 -13.76 -5.20 -2.22
N LEU A 81 -12.73 -4.37 -2.35
CA LEU A 81 -12.63 -3.10 -1.61
C LEU A 81 -13.78 -2.17 -1.97
N ARG A 82 -14.10 -2.06 -3.26
CA ARG A 82 -15.20 -1.22 -3.74
C ARG A 82 -16.54 -1.70 -3.18
N ARG A 83 -16.80 -3.01 -3.23
CA ARG A 83 -18.04 -3.60 -2.71
C ARG A 83 -18.15 -3.44 -1.19
N SER A 84 -17.04 -3.49 -0.48
CA SER A 84 -16.98 -3.28 0.97
C SER A 84 -16.99 -1.80 1.36
N ARG A 85 -17.02 -0.90 0.37
CA ARG A 85 -16.99 0.55 0.54
C ARG A 85 -15.75 1.03 1.31
N VAL A 86 -14.63 0.34 1.12
CA VAL A 86 -13.35 0.73 1.68
C VAL A 86 -12.55 1.44 0.57
N SER A 87 -12.37 2.74 0.73
CA SER A 87 -11.58 3.54 -0.20
C SER A 87 -10.20 3.78 0.41
N VAL A 88 -9.16 3.39 -0.31
CA VAL A 88 -7.77 3.63 0.10
C VAL A 88 -7.09 4.38 -1.05
N PRO A 89 -6.89 5.69 -0.92
CA PRO A 89 -6.33 6.51 -2.01
C PRO A 89 -4.91 6.12 -2.41
N LEU A 90 -4.10 5.70 -1.45
CA LEU A 90 -2.70 5.37 -1.70
C LEU A 90 -2.53 3.86 -1.83
N LYS A 91 -2.37 3.40 -3.07
CA LYS A 91 -2.13 1.99 -3.40
C LYS A 91 -0.96 1.91 -4.36
N ALA A 92 -0.05 0.98 -4.11
CA ALA A 92 1.11 0.76 -4.97
C ALA A 92 1.36 -0.72 -5.20
N VAL A 93 2.04 -1.00 -6.30
CA VAL A 93 2.55 -2.35 -6.61
C VAL A 93 4.06 -2.31 -6.47
N VAL A 94 4.63 -3.34 -5.84
CA VAL A 94 6.08 -3.46 -5.69
C VAL A 94 6.68 -3.73 -7.07
N THR A 95 7.74 -2.97 -7.40
CA THR A 95 8.48 -3.10 -8.66
C THR A 95 9.95 -3.35 -8.35
N ASP A 96 10.72 -3.70 -9.38
CA ASP A 96 12.17 -3.84 -9.25
C ASP A 96 12.84 -2.52 -8.81
N THR A 97 12.22 -1.40 -9.13
CA THR A 97 12.73 -0.08 -8.75
C THR A 97 12.42 0.24 -7.29
N ASN A 98 11.17 0.08 -6.86
CA ASN A 98 10.77 0.54 -5.52
C ASN A 98 10.97 -0.49 -4.41
N ILE A 99 11.32 -1.74 -4.74
CA ILE A 99 11.50 -2.80 -3.75
C ILE A 99 12.57 -2.46 -2.70
N ALA A 100 13.57 -1.66 -3.08
CA ALA A 100 14.64 -1.21 -2.18
C ALA A 100 14.31 0.10 -1.46
N TRP A 101 13.19 0.74 -1.79
CA TRP A 101 12.79 1.99 -1.15
C TRP A 101 12.21 1.71 0.23
N SER A 102 12.38 2.68 1.15
CA SER A 102 11.63 2.65 2.40
C SER A 102 10.15 2.93 2.12
N SER A 103 9.28 2.51 3.04
CA SER A 103 7.85 2.82 2.96
C SER A 103 7.61 4.33 2.96
N GLU A 104 8.41 5.05 3.74
CA GLU A 104 8.38 6.50 3.83
C GLU A 104 8.63 7.16 2.48
N ARG A 105 9.64 6.68 1.74
CA ARG A 105 9.93 7.18 0.39
C ARG A 105 8.79 6.86 -0.57
N LEU A 106 8.28 5.64 -0.54
CA LEU A 106 7.17 5.23 -1.39
C LEU A 106 5.95 6.11 -1.13
N HIS A 107 5.65 6.37 0.13
CA HIS A 107 4.53 7.23 0.51
C HIS A 107 4.68 8.63 -0.09
N ARG A 108 5.87 9.23 0.00
CA ARG A 108 6.12 10.56 -0.57
C ARG A 108 5.88 10.59 -2.08
N GLU A 109 6.36 9.59 -2.78
CA GLU A 109 6.18 9.50 -4.24
C GLU A 109 4.71 9.34 -4.61
N LEU A 110 3.99 8.46 -3.92
CA LEU A 110 2.56 8.25 -4.17
C LEU A 110 1.73 9.49 -3.83
N ALA A 111 2.02 10.14 -2.73
CA ALA A 111 1.29 11.33 -2.32
C ALA A 111 1.49 12.47 -3.32
N ALA A 112 2.70 12.63 -3.85
CA ALA A 112 3.00 13.62 -4.87
C ALA A 112 2.27 13.31 -6.17
N GLU A 113 2.25 12.06 -6.62
CA GLU A 113 1.52 11.64 -7.81
C GLU A 113 0.01 11.86 -7.65
N HIS A 114 -0.54 11.50 -6.51
CA HIS A 114 -1.97 11.65 -6.21
C HIS A 114 -2.37 13.13 -6.22
N ALA A 115 -1.57 14.00 -5.63
CA ALA A 115 -1.81 15.44 -5.63
C ALA A 115 -1.73 16.02 -7.04
N ALA A 116 -0.75 15.60 -7.84
CA ALA A 116 -0.59 16.05 -9.23
C ALA A 116 -1.78 15.62 -10.09
N MET A 117 -2.24 14.38 -9.95
CA MET A 117 -3.40 13.86 -10.68
C MET A 117 -4.68 14.60 -10.29
N SER A 118 -4.89 14.87 -9.00
CA SER A 118 -6.05 15.64 -8.53
C SER A 118 -6.07 17.05 -9.09
N THR A 119 -4.91 17.73 -9.12
CA THR A 119 -4.77 19.06 -9.70
C THR A 119 -5.06 19.03 -11.19
N LYS A 120 -4.53 18.04 -11.89
CA LYS A 120 -4.74 17.87 -13.34
C LYS A 120 -6.22 17.63 -13.65
N ALA A 121 -6.88 16.78 -12.87
CA ALA A 121 -8.30 16.51 -13.03
C ALA A 121 -9.15 17.76 -12.82
N ARG A 122 -8.83 18.58 -11.82
CA ARG A 122 -9.51 19.85 -11.57
C ARG A 122 -9.34 20.82 -12.74
N SER A 123 -8.13 20.88 -13.31
CA SER A 123 -7.84 21.74 -14.46
C SER A 123 -8.69 21.34 -15.67
N VAL A 124 -8.85 20.05 -15.92
CA VAL A 124 -9.69 19.55 -17.01
C VAL A 124 -11.16 19.93 -16.80
N HIS A 125 -11.65 19.86 -15.58
CA HIS A 125 -13.04 20.18 -15.27
C HIS A 125 -13.37 21.69 -15.33
N ARG A 126 -12.37 22.53 -15.35
CA ARG A 126 -12.54 23.97 -15.45
C ARG A 126 -12.68 24.50 -16.88
N CYS A 127 -12.44 23.64 -17.85
CA CYS A 127 -12.59 23.97 -19.27
C CYS A 127 -14.02 23.70 -19.80
#